data_34ffca5a19ac1cc5fc4f8fd2bae6142b
#
_entry.id   34ffca5a19ac1cc5fc4f8fd2bae6142b
#
_cell.length_a   1.000
_cell.length_b   1.000
_cell.length_c   1.000
_cell.angle_alpha   90.00
_cell.angle_beta   90.00
_cell.angle_gamma   90.00
#
_symmetry.space_group_name_H-M   'P 1'
#
loop_
_entity.id
_entity.type
_entity.pdbx_description
1 polymer ?
#
loop_
_entity_poly.entity_id
_entity_poly.type
_entity_poly.pdbx_seq_one_letter_code
_entity_poly.pdbx_strand_id
1 'polypeptide(L)'
;MNRICDLFGIKYPVIQGGMVWCSGWRLASAVSNAGGLGLIGAGSMHPEVLREHIQKCKKATDNPFGVNVPLMYPEIETIMNILVEEGVKIVFTSAGSPKKWTGFLKKHDVTVVHVVSSKV
;
A
#
# COMPACT_ATOMS: atom_id res chain seq x y z
N MET A 1 20.23 11.37 -8.48
CA MET A 1 19.40 10.35 -7.84
C MET A 1 17.99 10.86 -7.60
N ASN A 2 17.01 9.99 -7.72
CA ASN A 2 15.61 10.39 -7.58
C ASN A 2 15.13 10.08 -6.16
N ARG A 3 14.59 11.10 -5.48
CA ARG A 3 14.14 10.96 -4.09
C ARG A 3 13.00 9.94 -3.92
N ILE A 4 12.14 9.82 -4.92
CA ILE A 4 11.04 8.84 -4.89
C ILE A 4 11.60 7.42 -4.99
N CYS A 5 12.56 7.20 -5.87
CA CYS A 5 13.20 5.90 -5.97
C CYS A 5 13.91 5.51 -4.68
N ASP A 6 14.59 6.46 -4.06
CA ASP A 6 15.30 6.22 -2.79
C ASP A 6 14.31 5.93 -1.65
N LEU A 7 13.21 6.69 -1.60
CA LEU A 7 12.20 6.53 -0.55
C LEU A 7 11.58 5.14 -0.56
N PHE A 8 11.23 4.63 -1.73
CA PHE A 8 10.53 3.34 -1.85
C PHE A 8 11.44 2.17 -2.21
N GLY A 9 12.71 2.43 -2.53
CA GLY A 9 13.62 1.37 -2.96
C GLY A 9 13.29 0.81 -4.33
N ILE A 10 12.80 1.65 -5.24
CA ILE A 10 12.38 1.26 -6.60
C ILE A 10 13.34 1.81 -7.65
N LYS A 11 13.36 1.17 -8.83
CA LYS A 11 14.27 1.54 -9.91
C LYS A 11 13.79 2.76 -10.69
N TYR A 12 12.49 2.83 -10.96
CA TYR A 12 11.88 3.92 -11.72
C TYR A 12 10.87 4.67 -10.86
N PRO A 13 10.75 6.01 -11.00
CA PRO A 13 9.81 6.78 -10.18
C PRO A 13 8.37 6.68 -10.74
N VAL A 14 7.89 5.45 -10.84
CA VAL A 14 6.54 5.13 -11.36
C VAL A 14 5.78 4.38 -10.29
N ILE A 15 4.61 4.89 -9.94
CA ILE A 15 3.73 4.31 -8.94
C ILE A 15 2.41 3.96 -9.60
N GLN A 16 2.02 2.69 -9.54
CA GLN A 16 0.73 2.28 -10.05
C GLN A 16 -0.33 2.55 -8.97
N GLY A 17 -1.39 3.24 -9.35
CA GLY A 17 -2.47 3.57 -8.42
C GLY A 17 -3.21 2.35 -7.90
N GLY A 18 -3.64 2.40 -6.64
CA GLY A 18 -4.49 1.36 -6.07
C GLY A 18 -5.92 1.51 -6.59
N MET A 19 -6.36 0.59 -7.43
CA MET A 19 -7.66 0.67 -8.10
C MET A 19 -8.61 -0.39 -7.56
N VAL A 20 -9.81 0.06 -7.19
CA VAL A 20 -10.86 -0.84 -6.73
C VAL A 20 -11.17 -1.86 -7.84
N TRP A 21 -11.26 -3.13 -7.48
CA TRP A 21 -11.53 -4.29 -8.35
C TRP A 21 -10.42 -4.62 -9.36
N CYS A 22 -9.45 -3.73 -9.57
CA CYS A 22 -8.46 -3.88 -10.65
C CYS A 22 -7.05 -4.15 -10.15
N SER A 23 -6.64 -3.63 -8.99
CA SER A 23 -5.26 -3.80 -8.53
C SER A 23 -5.17 -4.79 -7.37
N GLY A 24 -5.11 -6.07 -7.73
CA GLY A 24 -4.78 -7.14 -6.80
C GLY A 24 -3.28 -7.45 -6.84
N TRP A 25 -2.92 -8.61 -6.30
CA TRP A 25 -1.52 -9.01 -6.19
C TRP A 25 -0.82 -9.20 -7.55
N ARG A 26 -1.58 -9.61 -8.56
CA ARG A 26 -0.98 -9.87 -9.90
C ARG A 26 -0.46 -8.59 -10.52
N LEU A 27 -1.30 -7.55 -10.54
CA LEU A 27 -0.87 -6.25 -11.09
C LEU A 27 0.22 -5.64 -10.22
N ALA A 28 0.04 -5.63 -8.90
CA ALA A 28 1.02 -5.04 -7.99
C ALA A 28 2.39 -5.70 -8.13
N SER A 29 2.44 -7.02 -8.13
CA SER A 29 3.72 -7.73 -8.25
C SER A 29 4.36 -7.52 -9.63
N ALA A 30 3.55 -7.47 -10.70
CA ALA A 30 4.06 -7.22 -12.04
C ALA A 30 4.72 -5.85 -12.16
N VAL A 31 4.08 -4.81 -11.61
CA VAL A 31 4.64 -3.46 -11.61
C VAL A 31 5.91 -3.40 -10.77
N SER A 32 5.91 -4.01 -9.60
CA SER A 32 7.09 -4.03 -8.73
C SER A 32 8.25 -4.79 -9.38
N ASN A 33 7.97 -5.89 -10.05
CA ASN A 33 8.99 -6.65 -10.77
C ASN A 33 9.56 -5.87 -11.95
N ALA A 34 8.77 -4.97 -12.54
CA ALA A 34 9.24 -4.12 -13.63
C ALA A 34 10.06 -2.90 -13.17
N GLY A 35 10.17 -2.69 -11.85
CA GLY A 35 11.00 -1.63 -11.29
C GLY A 35 10.24 -0.41 -10.77
N GLY A 36 8.92 -0.40 -10.86
CA GLY A 36 8.08 0.64 -10.26
C GLY A 36 7.58 0.22 -8.89
N LEU A 37 6.58 0.93 -8.37
CA LEU A 37 5.92 0.57 -7.12
C LEU A 37 4.51 0.10 -7.41
N GLY A 38 4.24 -1.19 -7.21
CA GLY A 38 2.90 -1.72 -7.33
C GLY A 38 2.11 -1.51 -6.04
N LEU A 39 0.83 -1.21 -6.15
CA LEU A 39 -0.07 -1.03 -5.01
C LEU A 39 -1.27 -1.96 -5.10
N ILE A 40 -1.52 -2.67 -4.02
CA ILE A 40 -2.75 -3.46 -3.86
C ILE A 40 -3.85 -2.50 -3.41
N GLY A 41 -4.98 -2.50 -4.10
CA GLY A 41 -6.13 -1.66 -3.75
C GLY A 41 -7.02 -2.35 -2.74
N ALA A 42 -6.96 -1.95 -1.47
CA ALA A 42 -7.70 -2.61 -0.40
C ALA A 42 -9.18 -2.23 -0.33
N GLY A 43 -9.60 -1.18 -1.04
CA GLY A 43 -10.96 -0.63 -0.90
C GLY A 43 -12.09 -1.57 -1.28
N SER A 44 -11.83 -2.59 -2.09
CA SER A 44 -12.83 -3.56 -2.52
C SER A 44 -12.66 -4.93 -1.88
N MET A 45 -11.73 -5.07 -0.94
CA MET A 45 -11.40 -6.37 -0.37
C MET A 45 -11.90 -6.50 1.06
N HIS A 46 -12.48 -7.66 1.39
CA HIS A 46 -12.67 -8.04 2.78
C HIS A 46 -11.30 -8.25 3.44
N PRO A 47 -11.19 -8.11 4.76
CA PRO A 47 -9.88 -8.20 5.42
C PRO A 47 -9.08 -9.45 5.10
N GLU A 48 -9.69 -10.62 5.12
CA GLU A 48 -8.96 -11.86 4.87
C GLU A 48 -8.59 -12.04 3.40
N VAL A 49 -9.36 -11.45 2.49
CA VAL A 49 -9.00 -11.40 1.06
C VAL A 49 -7.77 -10.51 0.87
N LEU A 50 -7.72 -9.39 1.57
CA LEU A 50 -6.54 -8.52 1.53
C LEU A 50 -5.30 -9.27 2.04
N ARG A 51 -5.43 -9.98 3.16
CA ARG A 51 -4.33 -10.79 3.70
C ARG A 51 -3.81 -11.78 2.66
N GLU A 52 -4.71 -12.46 1.98
CA GLU A 52 -4.35 -13.42 0.92
C GLU A 52 -3.58 -12.74 -0.22
N HIS A 53 -4.06 -11.57 -0.66
CA HIS A 53 -3.40 -10.83 -1.72
C HIS A 53 -2.00 -10.36 -1.30
N ILE A 54 -1.84 -9.91 -0.06
CA ILE A 54 -0.52 -9.52 0.46
C ILE A 54 0.43 -10.71 0.45
N GLN A 55 -0.03 -11.85 0.95
CA GLN A 55 0.80 -13.07 1.00
C GLN A 55 1.20 -13.53 -0.40
N LYS A 56 0.27 -13.51 -1.35
CA LYS A 56 0.57 -13.88 -2.75
C LYS A 56 1.52 -12.89 -3.40
N CYS A 57 1.38 -11.60 -3.12
CA CYS A 57 2.28 -10.59 -3.66
C CYS A 57 3.71 -10.79 -3.13
N LYS A 58 3.84 -11.09 -1.85
CA LYS A 58 5.16 -11.37 -1.23
C LYS A 58 5.86 -12.56 -1.88
N LYS A 59 5.10 -13.56 -2.31
CA LYS A 59 5.66 -14.71 -3.02
C LYS A 59 6.00 -14.41 -4.48
N ALA A 60 5.26 -13.49 -5.10
CA ALA A 60 5.39 -13.19 -6.52
C ALA A 60 6.50 -12.18 -6.82
N THR A 61 6.93 -11.39 -5.82
CA THR A 61 7.98 -10.40 -6.00
C THR A 61 8.83 -10.26 -4.75
N ASP A 62 10.14 -10.07 -4.95
CA ASP A 62 11.06 -9.69 -3.87
C ASP A 62 11.22 -8.17 -3.79
N ASN A 63 10.62 -7.44 -4.73
CA ASN A 63 10.73 -5.99 -4.80
C ASN A 63 9.65 -5.32 -3.92
N PRO A 64 9.88 -4.05 -3.53
CA PRO A 64 8.90 -3.33 -2.72
C PRO A 64 7.55 -3.20 -3.42
N PHE A 65 6.49 -3.35 -2.64
CA PHE A 65 5.13 -3.05 -3.05
C PHE A 65 4.41 -2.40 -1.87
N GLY A 66 3.27 -1.77 -2.14
CA GLY A 66 2.48 -1.16 -1.09
C GLY A 66 1.01 -1.53 -1.17
N VAL A 67 0.25 -0.99 -0.23
CA VAL A 67 -1.20 -1.19 -0.17
C VAL A 67 -1.87 0.17 -0.06
N ASN A 68 -2.87 0.42 -0.90
CA ASN A 68 -3.68 1.64 -0.80
C ASN A 68 -4.93 1.35 0.03
N VAL A 69 -5.14 2.13 1.08
CA VAL A 69 -6.22 1.92 2.05
C VAL A 69 -7.09 3.16 2.14
N PRO A 70 -8.37 3.08 1.71
CA PRO A 70 -9.33 4.14 1.98
C PRO A 70 -9.66 4.15 3.48
N LEU A 71 -9.43 5.28 4.14
CA LEU A 71 -9.59 5.37 5.60
C LEU A 71 -11.05 5.33 6.06
N MET A 72 -11.98 5.51 5.14
CA MET A 72 -13.42 5.42 5.46
C MET A 72 -13.96 3.99 5.40
N TYR A 73 -13.09 3.02 5.15
CA TYR A 73 -13.47 1.60 5.15
C TYR A 73 -14.03 1.19 6.53
N PRO A 74 -15.21 0.52 6.58
CA PRO A 74 -15.83 0.20 7.88
C PRO A 74 -14.99 -0.65 8.82
N GLU A 75 -14.16 -1.53 8.27
CA GLU A 75 -13.30 -2.42 9.07
C GLU A 75 -11.84 -1.94 9.08
N ILE A 76 -11.64 -0.62 9.13
CA ILE A 76 -10.32 -0.03 9.03
C ILE A 76 -9.34 -0.55 10.09
N GLU A 77 -9.79 -0.78 11.32
CA GLU A 77 -8.90 -1.30 12.36
C GLU A 77 -8.38 -2.69 12.02
N THR A 78 -9.25 -3.56 11.52
CA THR A 78 -8.86 -4.90 11.09
C THR A 78 -7.87 -4.84 9.94
N ILE A 79 -8.12 -3.97 8.96
CA ILE A 79 -7.22 -3.77 7.82
C ILE A 79 -5.85 -3.31 8.30
N MET A 80 -5.78 -2.31 9.18
CA MET A 80 -4.50 -1.79 9.67
C MET A 80 -3.70 -2.85 10.44
N ASN A 81 -4.37 -3.66 11.23
CA ASN A 81 -3.72 -4.75 11.95
C ASN A 81 -3.15 -5.80 10.99
N ILE A 82 -3.89 -6.14 9.93
CA ILE A 82 -3.41 -7.07 8.91
C ILE A 82 -2.14 -6.53 8.22
N LEU A 83 -2.12 -5.26 7.88
CA LEU A 83 -0.95 -4.65 7.25
C LEU A 83 0.30 -4.82 8.11
N VAL A 84 0.17 -4.56 9.40
CA VAL A 84 1.27 -4.70 10.34
C VAL A 84 1.67 -6.17 10.52
N GLU A 85 0.70 -7.05 10.71
CA GLU A 85 0.94 -8.49 10.90
C GLU A 85 1.65 -9.11 9.71
N GLU A 86 1.26 -8.71 8.50
CA GLU A 86 1.86 -9.23 7.26
C GLU A 86 3.16 -8.52 6.87
N GLY A 87 3.59 -7.54 7.63
CA GLY A 87 4.86 -6.85 7.40
C GLY A 87 4.87 -5.92 6.20
N VAL A 88 3.74 -5.34 5.85
CA VAL A 88 3.66 -4.36 4.77
C VAL A 88 4.46 -3.11 5.16
N LYS A 89 5.35 -2.65 4.27
CA LYS A 89 6.26 -1.55 4.57
C LYS A 89 5.84 -0.21 3.97
N ILE A 90 4.92 -0.21 3.02
CA ILE A 90 4.49 1.01 2.32
C ILE A 90 2.97 1.01 2.27
N VAL A 91 2.35 2.07 2.81
CA VAL A 91 0.90 2.22 2.82
C VAL A 91 0.52 3.59 2.29
N PHE A 92 -0.37 3.61 1.31
CA PHE A 92 -0.97 4.82 0.78
C PHE A 92 -2.37 4.93 1.37
N THR A 93 -2.62 5.98 2.15
CA THR A 93 -3.94 6.23 2.76
C THR A 93 -4.70 7.26 1.95
N SER A 94 -6.01 7.10 1.85
CA SER A 94 -6.88 8.00 1.09
C SER A 94 -8.25 8.11 1.77
N ALA A 95 -9.08 9.04 1.29
CA ALA A 95 -10.48 9.17 1.70
C ALA A 95 -10.66 9.28 3.22
N GLY A 96 -9.99 10.23 3.84
CA GLY A 96 -10.12 10.48 5.28
C GLY A 96 -8.95 11.27 5.82
N SER A 97 -8.96 11.50 7.14
CA SER A 97 -7.89 12.23 7.79
C SER A 97 -6.68 11.34 8.06
N PRO A 98 -5.45 11.78 7.77
CA PRO A 98 -4.26 10.99 8.06
C PRO A 98 -3.92 10.96 9.55
N LYS A 99 -4.55 11.80 10.37
CA LYS A 99 -4.14 12.01 11.78
C LYS A 99 -4.20 10.76 12.63
N LYS A 100 -5.22 9.92 12.44
CA LYS A 100 -5.44 8.78 13.33
C LYS A 100 -4.46 7.64 13.08
N TRP A 101 -4.22 7.30 11.83
CA TRP A 101 -3.50 6.06 11.49
C TRP A 101 -2.03 6.26 11.13
N THR A 102 -1.62 7.48 10.75
CA THR A 102 -0.23 7.74 10.39
C THR A 102 0.72 7.38 11.54
N GLY A 103 0.40 7.84 12.76
CA GLY A 103 1.24 7.53 13.93
C GLY A 103 1.32 6.04 14.22
N PHE A 104 0.19 5.33 14.13
CA PHE A 104 0.16 3.88 14.32
C PHE A 104 1.07 3.16 13.33
N LEU A 105 0.95 3.50 12.05
CA LEU A 105 1.76 2.86 11.01
C LEU A 105 3.23 3.19 11.16
N LYS A 106 3.57 4.43 11.48
CA LYS A 106 4.97 4.83 11.65
C LYS A 106 5.64 4.14 12.84
N LYS A 107 4.89 3.81 13.88
CA LYS A 107 5.43 3.02 15.01
C LYS A 107 5.88 1.63 14.58
N HIS A 108 5.36 1.14 13.48
CA HIS A 108 5.69 -0.19 12.94
C HIS A 108 6.62 -0.11 11.73
N ASP A 109 7.34 1.01 11.58
CA ASP A 109 8.30 1.24 10.50
C ASP A 109 7.67 1.20 9.10
N VAL A 110 6.43 1.66 8.98
CA VAL A 110 5.73 1.75 7.70
C VAL A 110 5.94 3.14 7.10
N THR A 111 6.30 3.20 5.83
CA THR A 111 6.33 4.45 5.06
C THR A 111 4.90 4.78 4.66
N VAL A 112 4.41 5.94 5.08
CA VAL A 112 3.02 6.36 4.85
C VAL A 112 2.96 7.51 3.86
N VAL A 113 2.12 7.36 2.84
CA VAL A 113 1.82 8.43 1.88
C VAL A 113 0.33 8.67 1.94
N HIS A 114 -0.09 9.92 2.16
CA HIS A 114 -1.50 10.26 2.18
C HIS A 114 -1.89 10.94 0.87
N VAL A 115 -2.95 10.42 0.23
CA VAL A 115 -3.45 10.96 -1.03
C VAL A 115 -4.32 12.17 -0.74
N VAL A 116 -3.98 13.30 -1.33
CA VAL A 116 -4.68 14.58 -1.14
C VAL A 116 -4.98 15.23 -2.49
N SER A 117 -5.97 16.13 -2.49
CA SER A 117 -6.29 16.90 -3.70
C SER A 117 -5.36 18.11 -3.87
N SER A 118 -4.80 18.60 -2.76
CA SER A 118 -3.84 19.70 -2.76
C SER A 118 -3.01 19.61 -1.49
N LYS A 119 -1.90 20.35 -1.47
CA LYS A 119 -1.01 20.37 -0.30
C LYS A 119 -1.43 21.38 0.77
N VAL A 120 -2.48 22.10 0.50
CA VAL A 120 -2.99 23.15 1.43
C VAL A 120 -3.87 22.53 2.50
#